data_92d690d5c89948bb386d4c2ba4d4a3a8
#
_entry.id   92d690d5c89948bb386d4c2ba4d4a3a8
#
_cell.length_a   1.000
_cell.length_b   1.000
_cell.length_c   1.000
_cell.angle_alpha   90.00
_cell.angle_beta   90.00
_cell.angle_gamma   90.00
#
_symmetry.space_group_name_H-M   'P 1'
#
loop_
_entity.id
_entity.type
_entity.pdbx_description
1 polymer ?
#
loop_
_entity_poly.entity_id
_entity_poly.type
_entity_poly.pdbx_seq_one_letter_code
_entity_poly.pdbx_strand_id
1 'polypeptide(L)'
;MFDFKAQLKILPDKPGVYLMKNSLGEIIYVGKAKILKNRVRQYFQNSKNHSEKVKAMVKNIAEFEYIVTDSEMEALILECNLIKKYSPKYNISLKDDKFYPFIKITLNEDFPRVFITRNYSKDGNKYFGPYPNAGAVHETINLIRKIFPLRTCKLLIQEGGKHTRPCLNYHIKKCTAPCEGHISKAEYRIMIDEIMDVLSGKDKTLIHKLKEQMQVASANLEFEKAASYRDKILAIEVIAEKQKVFKSQEGDEDFINLYKDETDCCIQVFFLRDGKITGREHFMIKNSAYEEDEIIISQFITSFYGGTPKVPKTVYIPIGEENDVLEQFLTVKRGSKVYVKVPIKGEKKEMMELVKNNAKATLEQFKDKIMKESEINRICLNEIQELLGLESFPHRIEAYDISNIQGVDSVGSMIVFEDGKAKNSDYRRFRIKTVKNANDYDLSLIHI
;
A
#
# COMPACT_ATOMS: atom_id res chain seq x y z
N MET A 1 -34.53 -8.33 25.80
CA MET A 1 -34.68 -7.57 24.53
C MET A 1 -34.06 -6.20 24.80
N PHE A 2 -33.16 -5.73 23.92
CA PHE A 2 -32.45 -4.46 24.09
C PHE A 2 -33.44 -3.28 23.95
N ASP A 3 -33.53 -2.44 24.97
CA ASP A 3 -34.43 -1.27 24.94
C ASP A 3 -33.71 -0.06 24.32
N PHE A 4 -33.83 0.08 23.01
CA PHE A 4 -33.25 1.22 22.26
C PHE A 4 -33.68 2.58 22.82
N LYS A 5 -34.97 2.75 23.21
CA LYS A 5 -35.46 4.06 23.68
C LYS A 5 -34.82 4.45 25.00
N ALA A 6 -34.66 3.51 25.93
CA ALA A 6 -34.00 3.76 27.20
C ALA A 6 -32.50 4.03 26.99
N GLN A 7 -31.82 3.22 26.20
CA GLN A 7 -30.38 3.36 25.93
C GLN A 7 -30.03 4.64 25.19
N LEU A 8 -30.82 5.07 24.20
CA LEU A 8 -30.62 6.35 23.50
C LEU A 8 -30.78 7.57 24.41
N LYS A 9 -31.52 7.48 25.52
CA LYS A 9 -31.69 8.59 26.47
C LYS A 9 -30.46 8.82 27.34
N ILE A 10 -29.76 7.76 27.71
CA ILE A 10 -28.59 7.79 28.62
C ILE A 10 -27.27 8.05 27.91
N LEU A 11 -27.26 8.13 26.58
CA LEU A 11 -26.04 8.42 25.82
C LEU A 11 -25.43 9.76 26.27
N PRO A 12 -24.11 9.80 26.52
CA PRO A 12 -23.42 11.00 26.97
C PRO A 12 -23.21 12.03 25.85
N ASP A 13 -23.17 13.30 26.23
CA ASP A 13 -22.80 14.41 25.35
C ASP A 13 -21.25 14.58 25.31
N LYS A 14 -20.54 13.48 25.01
CA LYS A 14 -19.07 13.38 24.97
C LYS A 14 -18.61 12.71 23.68
N PRO A 15 -17.35 12.93 23.27
CA PRO A 15 -16.76 12.19 22.16
C PRO A 15 -16.59 10.71 22.51
N GLY A 16 -16.56 9.85 21.49
CA GLY A 16 -16.39 8.44 21.68
C GLY A 16 -16.66 7.61 20.44
N VAL A 17 -16.62 6.29 20.62
CA VAL A 17 -16.85 5.30 19.59
C VAL A 17 -18.06 4.45 19.96
N TYR A 18 -18.90 4.14 18.97
CA TYR A 18 -20.04 3.26 19.11
C TYR A 18 -19.89 2.03 18.23
N LEU A 19 -20.38 0.89 18.73
CA LEU A 19 -20.30 -0.42 18.10
C LEU A 19 -21.73 -0.94 17.92
N MET A 20 -22.15 -1.18 16.69
CA MET A 20 -23.46 -1.75 16.37
C MET A 20 -23.32 -3.25 16.20
N LYS A 21 -24.20 -4.04 16.84
CA LYS A 21 -24.20 -5.49 16.80
C LYS A 21 -25.49 -6.05 16.21
N ASN A 22 -25.36 -7.21 15.56
CA ASN A 22 -26.52 -7.96 15.06
C ASN A 22 -27.11 -8.88 16.16
N SER A 23 -28.16 -9.64 15.80
CA SER A 23 -28.82 -10.60 16.68
C SER A 23 -27.93 -11.76 17.16
N LEU A 24 -26.80 -11.98 16.49
CA LEU A 24 -25.80 -13.00 16.87
C LEU A 24 -24.70 -12.42 17.80
N GLY A 25 -24.78 -11.12 18.15
CA GLY A 25 -23.75 -10.43 18.95
C GLY A 25 -22.52 -10.03 18.16
N GLU A 26 -22.51 -10.21 16.84
CA GLU A 26 -21.37 -9.82 15.99
C GLU A 26 -21.38 -8.31 15.75
N ILE A 27 -20.21 -7.68 15.82
CA ILE A 27 -20.04 -6.26 15.53
C ILE A 27 -20.13 -6.06 14.01
N ILE A 28 -21.18 -5.38 13.57
CA ILE A 28 -21.46 -5.14 12.15
C ILE A 28 -21.04 -3.74 11.68
N TYR A 29 -20.88 -2.77 12.60
CA TYR A 29 -20.42 -1.43 12.32
C TYR A 29 -19.74 -0.80 13.54
N VAL A 30 -18.69 -0.03 13.29
CA VAL A 30 -18.00 0.80 14.29
C VAL A 30 -17.95 2.23 13.74
N GLY A 31 -18.27 3.22 14.58
CA GLY A 31 -18.20 4.61 14.17
C GLY A 31 -17.80 5.54 15.31
N LYS A 32 -17.09 6.62 14.98
CA LYS A 32 -16.76 7.69 15.93
C LYS A 32 -17.86 8.75 16.00
N ALA A 33 -17.88 9.47 17.09
CA ALA A 33 -18.75 10.63 17.26
C ALA A 33 -18.05 11.72 18.06
N LYS A 34 -18.23 12.97 17.67
CA LYS A 34 -17.90 14.14 18.48
C LYS A 34 -18.83 14.23 19.69
N ILE A 35 -20.12 13.91 19.48
CA ILE A 35 -21.16 13.82 20.50
C ILE A 35 -21.92 12.51 20.26
N LEU A 36 -21.64 11.48 21.11
CA LEU A 36 -22.24 10.16 20.98
C LEU A 36 -23.76 10.19 20.89
N LYS A 37 -24.40 10.96 21.76
CA LYS A 37 -25.85 11.10 21.81
C LYS A 37 -26.47 11.55 20.48
N ASN A 38 -25.89 12.56 19.85
CA ASN A 38 -26.41 13.11 18.59
C ASN A 38 -26.20 12.12 17.44
N ARG A 39 -24.99 11.60 17.31
CA ARG A 39 -24.60 10.71 16.19
C ARG A 39 -25.34 9.37 16.23
N VAL A 40 -25.42 8.72 17.38
CA VAL A 40 -26.11 7.43 17.49
C VAL A 40 -27.61 7.58 17.26
N ARG A 41 -28.24 8.65 17.79
CA ARG A 41 -29.67 8.91 17.57
C ARG A 41 -30.03 9.11 16.10
N GLN A 42 -29.17 9.70 15.29
CA GLN A 42 -29.41 9.93 13.86
C GLN A 42 -29.75 8.63 13.11
N TYR A 43 -29.14 7.50 13.47
CA TYR A 43 -29.43 6.21 12.83
C TYR A 43 -30.84 5.70 13.09
N PHE A 44 -31.42 6.01 14.25
CA PHE A 44 -32.75 5.54 14.67
C PHE A 44 -33.88 6.55 14.45
N GLN A 45 -33.56 7.71 13.87
CA GLN A 45 -34.55 8.67 13.41
C GLN A 45 -35.05 8.28 12.01
N ASN A 46 -36.38 8.43 11.76
CA ASN A 46 -36.98 8.24 10.43
C ASN A 46 -36.50 9.33 9.47
N SER A 47 -35.31 9.19 8.92
CA SER A 47 -34.77 10.10 7.92
C SER A 47 -34.99 9.55 6.50
N LYS A 48 -35.67 10.32 5.64
CA LYS A 48 -35.78 10.04 4.21
C LYS A 48 -34.37 10.04 3.52
N ASN A 49 -33.37 10.59 4.18
CA ASN A 49 -32.03 10.79 3.66
C ASN A 49 -31.05 9.64 3.98
N HIS A 50 -31.49 8.57 4.67
CA HIS A 50 -30.63 7.42 4.90
C HIS A 50 -30.38 6.68 3.60
N SER A 51 -29.10 6.42 3.29
CA SER A 51 -28.71 5.56 2.18
C SER A 51 -29.24 4.14 2.35
N GLU A 52 -29.39 3.40 1.26
CA GLU A 52 -29.85 2.00 1.29
C GLU A 52 -28.96 1.11 2.17
N LYS A 53 -27.66 1.36 2.19
CA LYS A 53 -26.70 0.67 3.07
C LYS A 53 -26.98 0.96 4.54
N VAL A 54 -27.21 2.21 4.90
CA VAL A 54 -27.55 2.63 6.28
C VAL A 54 -28.89 2.01 6.69
N LYS A 55 -29.91 2.02 5.82
CA LYS A 55 -31.19 1.35 6.06
C LYS A 55 -31.02 -0.15 6.29
N ALA A 56 -30.20 -0.82 5.44
CA ALA A 56 -29.88 -2.24 5.58
C ALA A 56 -29.11 -2.52 6.89
N MET A 57 -28.15 -1.67 7.24
CA MET A 57 -27.42 -1.75 8.50
C MET A 57 -28.36 -1.60 9.71
N VAL A 58 -29.16 -0.54 9.74
CA VAL A 58 -30.08 -0.25 10.84
C VAL A 58 -31.09 -1.39 11.04
N LYS A 59 -31.57 -2.00 9.97
CA LYS A 59 -32.47 -3.19 10.04
C LYS A 59 -31.81 -4.39 10.71
N ASN A 60 -30.49 -4.51 10.63
CA ASN A 60 -29.73 -5.61 11.20
C ASN A 60 -29.15 -5.31 12.60
N ILE A 61 -29.33 -4.08 13.14
CA ILE A 61 -28.90 -3.73 14.49
C ILE A 61 -29.85 -4.33 15.50
N ALA A 62 -29.32 -5.18 16.38
CA ALA A 62 -30.04 -5.74 17.54
C ALA A 62 -29.69 -5.02 18.85
N GLU A 63 -28.46 -4.55 18.97
CA GLU A 63 -27.97 -3.77 20.12
C GLU A 63 -26.81 -2.85 19.72
N PHE A 64 -26.47 -1.91 20.57
CA PHE A 64 -25.26 -1.11 20.43
C PHE A 64 -24.56 -0.93 21.78
N GLU A 65 -23.24 -0.79 21.70
CA GLU A 65 -22.36 -0.40 22.80
C GLU A 65 -21.65 0.90 22.45
N TYR A 66 -21.12 1.60 23.46
CA TYR A 66 -20.30 2.78 23.22
C TYR A 66 -19.14 2.86 24.22
N ILE A 67 -18.07 3.51 23.80
CA ILE A 67 -16.88 3.80 24.59
C ILE A 67 -16.68 5.31 24.55
N VAL A 68 -16.67 5.95 25.72
CA VAL A 68 -16.40 7.38 25.85
C VAL A 68 -14.90 7.60 25.79
N THR A 69 -14.46 8.65 25.10
CA THR A 69 -13.06 9.06 25.03
C THR A 69 -12.93 10.50 25.54
N ASP A 70 -11.69 10.88 25.88
CA ASP A 70 -11.40 12.24 26.38
C ASP A 70 -11.33 13.28 25.25
N SER A 71 -11.09 12.83 24.00
CA SER A 71 -10.96 13.69 22.81
C SER A 71 -11.50 13.04 21.54
N GLU A 72 -11.81 13.88 20.54
CA GLU A 72 -12.20 13.42 19.20
C GLU A 72 -11.06 12.64 18.51
N MET A 73 -9.79 13.02 18.78
CA MET A 73 -8.60 12.32 18.27
C MET A 73 -8.50 10.90 18.83
N GLU A 74 -8.76 10.71 20.13
CA GLU A 74 -8.80 9.38 20.73
C GLU A 74 -9.93 8.54 20.16
N ALA A 75 -11.11 9.13 19.94
CA ALA A 75 -12.23 8.46 19.29
C ALA A 75 -11.81 7.99 17.87
N LEU A 76 -11.12 8.83 17.10
CA LEU A 76 -10.64 8.50 15.77
C LEU A 76 -9.64 7.32 15.77
N ILE A 77 -8.67 7.33 16.68
CA ILE A 77 -7.68 6.25 16.83
C ILE A 77 -8.36 4.95 17.27
N LEU A 78 -9.28 5.04 18.22
CA LEU A 78 -10.01 3.89 18.76
C LEU A 78 -10.90 3.26 17.68
N GLU A 79 -11.64 4.07 16.91
CA GLU A 79 -12.44 3.63 15.76
C GLU A 79 -11.58 2.84 14.78
N CYS A 80 -10.44 3.38 14.35
CA CYS A 80 -9.53 2.73 13.43
C CYS A 80 -9.04 1.36 13.96
N ASN A 81 -8.67 1.29 15.24
CA ASN A 81 -8.21 0.06 15.88
C ASN A 81 -9.32 -1.00 15.97
N LEU A 82 -10.53 -0.57 16.30
CA LEU A 82 -11.69 -1.47 16.41
C LEU A 82 -12.14 -1.97 15.03
N ILE A 83 -12.11 -1.12 13.99
CA ILE A 83 -12.39 -1.55 12.61
C ILE A 83 -11.36 -2.60 12.17
N LYS A 84 -10.07 -2.40 12.43
CA LYS A 84 -9.02 -3.39 12.12
C LYS A 84 -9.22 -4.70 12.87
N LYS A 85 -9.57 -4.61 14.15
CA LYS A 85 -9.75 -5.79 15.03
C LYS A 85 -10.94 -6.65 14.62
N TYR A 86 -12.08 -6.02 14.35
CA TYR A 86 -13.36 -6.72 14.15
C TYR A 86 -13.73 -6.88 12.68
N SER A 87 -13.11 -6.10 11.77
CA SER A 87 -13.41 -6.08 10.33
C SER A 87 -14.92 -6.06 10.03
N PRO A 88 -15.69 -5.09 10.59
CA PRO A 88 -17.15 -5.11 10.55
C PRO A 88 -17.68 -5.01 9.11
N LYS A 89 -18.78 -5.72 8.84
CA LYS A 89 -19.37 -5.85 7.50
C LYS A 89 -19.70 -4.51 6.82
N TYR A 90 -20.14 -3.52 7.61
CA TYR A 90 -20.61 -2.22 7.08
C TYR A 90 -19.56 -1.11 7.14
N ASN A 91 -18.36 -1.36 7.70
CA ASN A 91 -17.26 -0.41 7.63
C ASN A 91 -16.49 -0.52 6.32
N ILE A 92 -15.81 0.56 5.96
CA ILE A 92 -14.82 0.55 4.89
C ILE A 92 -13.61 -0.23 5.40
N SER A 93 -13.28 -1.34 4.73
CA SER A 93 -12.09 -2.13 5.03
C SER A 93 -11.05 -1.92 3.95
N LEU A 94 -9.95 -1.29 4.30
CA LEU A 94 -8.75 -1.28 3.46
C LEU A 94 -8.03 -2.62 3.67
N LYS A 95 -8.16 -3.52 2.70
CA LYS A 95 -7.60 -4.89 2.80
C LYS A 95 -6.09 -4.97 2.66
N ASP A 96 -5.42 -3.87 2.32
CA ASP A 96 -3.99 -3.85 2.01
C ASP A 96 -3.18 -3.06 3.06
N ASP A 97 -2.60 -3.75 4.03
CA ASP A 97 -1.47 -3.23 4.83
C ASP A 97 -0.19 -3.31 3.96
N LYS A 98 -0.09 -2.45 2.96
CA LYS A 98 1.08 -2.41 2.06
C LYS A 98 2.25 -1.71 2.76
N PHE A 99 3.27 -2.47 3.11
CA PHE A 99 4.56 -1.94 3.52
C PHE A 99 5.38 -1.55 2.29
N TYR A 100 5.43 -0.25 2.01
CA TYR A 100 6.18 0.26 0.86
C TYR A 100 7.69 0.19 1.08
N PRO A 101 8.46 -0.21 0.05
CA PRO A 101 9.91 -0.21 0.12
C PRO A 101 10.48 1.23 0.06
N PHE A 102 11.62 1.39 0.74
CA PHE A 102 12.46 2.57 0.72
C PHE A 102 13.86 2.19 0.22
N ILE A 103 14.55 3.14 -0.38
CA ILE A 103 16.01 3.04 -0.57
C ILE A 103 16.64 3.67 0.67
N LYS A 104 17.38 2.86 1.44
CA LYS A 104 18.12 3.30 2.63
C LYS A 104 19.59 3.49 2.30
N ILE A 105 20.15 4.61 2.75
CA ILE A 105 21.58 4.92 2.75
C ILE A 105 22.05 5.02 4.19
N THR A 106 23.01 4.15 4.59
CA THR A 106 23.50 4.05 5.97
C THR A 106 24.57 5.10 6.28
N LEU A 107 24.14 6.36 6.44
CA LEU A 107 25.08 7.49 6.66
C LEU A 107 25.89 7.39 7.95
N ASN A 108 25.46 6.57 8.91
CA ASN A 108 26.18 6.33 10.18
C ASN A 108 27.40 5.39 10.01
N GLU A 109 27.53 4.73 8.85
CA GLU A 109 28.69 3.90 8.54
C GLU A 109 29.78 4.76 7.85
N ASP A 110 31.05 4.47 8.08
CA ASP A 110 32.17 5.16 7.41
C ASP A 110 32.06 5.02 5.88
N PHE A 111 31.69 3.84 5.44
CA PHE A 111 31.41 3.52 4.04
C PHE A 111 29.93 3.12 3.89
N PRO A 112 29.03 4.08 3.62
CA PRO A 112 27.59 3.80 3.55
C PRO A 112 27.21 2.73 2.53
N ARG A 113 26.14 1.98 2.84
CA ARG A 113 25.50 1.03 1.93
C ARG A 113 24.22 1.63 1.36
N VAL A 114 23.87 1.20 0.15
CA VAL A 114 22.61 1.55 -0.51
C VAL A 114 21.84 0.28 -0.78
N PHE A 115 20.66 0.14 -0.15
CA PHE A 115 19.83 -1.06 -0.29
C PHE A 115 18.34 -0.77 -0.06
N ILE A 116 17.48 -1.73 -0.47
CA ILE A 116 16.04 -1.65 -0.28
C ILE A 116 15.67 -2.16 1.11
N THR A 117 14.79 -1.42 1.80
CA THR A 117 14.20 -1.84 3.07
C THR A 117 12.71 -1.47 3.12
N ARG A 118 11.92 -2.24 3.85
CA ARG A 118 10.54 -1.86 4.20
C ARG A 118 10.45 -1.27 5.60
N ASN A 119 11.50 -1.42 6.38
CA ASN A 119 11.58 -0.87 7.73
C ASN A 119 12.15 0.55 7.70
N TYR A 120 11.31 1.51 8.01
CA TYR A 120 11.71 2.91 8.22
C TYR A 120 11.95 3.15 9.71
N SER A 121 13.05 3.82 10.04
CA SER A 121 13.36 4.23 11.42
C SER A 121 14.02 5.61 11.43
N LYS A 122 13.83 6.36 12.52
CA LYS A 122 14.51 7.64 12.74
C LYS A 122 15.90 7.38 13.35
N ASP A 123 16.78 6.74 12.60
CA ASP A 123 18.09 6.25 13.04
C ASP A 123 19.26 7.11 12.50
N GLY A 124 18.99 8.33 12.03
CA GLY A 124 20.00 9.22 11.45
C GLY A 124 20.45 8.84 10.04
N ASN A 125 19.94 7.75 9.48
CA ASN A 125 20.20 7.34 8.11
C ASN A 125 19.24 8.05 7.13
N LYS A 126 19.60 8.06 5.84
CA LYS A 126 18.75 8.66 4.81
C LYS A 126 17.86 7.61 4.17
N TYR A 127 16.58 7.97 3.99
CA TYR A 127 15.57 7.12 3.36
C TYR A 127 14.91 7.87 2.21
N PHE A 128 14.90 7.27 1.04
CA PHE A 128 14.20 7.77 -0.16
C PHE A 128 12.95 6.95 -0.41
N GLY A 129 11.84 7.58 -0.72
CA GLY A 129 10.53 6.94 -0.92
C GLY A 129 9.45 7.48 0.02
N PRO A 130 8.32 6.79 0.23
CA PRO A 130 8.03 5.41 -0.16
C PRO A 130 7.88 5.22 -1.68
N TYR A 131 8.22 4.03 -2.18
CA TYR A 131 8.03 3.67 -3.58
C TYR A 131 6.86 2.69 -3.69
N PRO A 132 5.77 3.04 -4.39
CA PRO A 132 4.61 2.16 -4.52
C PRO A 132 4.91 0.88 -5.33
N ASN A 133 5.83 0.98 -6.31
CA ASN A 133 6.21 -0.11 -7.17
C ASN A 133 7.56 -0.72 -6.76
N ALA A 134 7.52 -1.93 -6.23
CA ALA A 134 8.72 -2.66 -5.84
C ALA A 134 9.66 -2.94 -7.04
N GLY A 135 9.11 -3.17 -8.24
CA GLY A 135 9.91 -3.35 -9.47
C GLY A 135 10.71 -2.10 -9.80
N ALA A 136 10.08 -0.91 -9.74
CA ALA A 136 10.75 0.36 -10.01
C ALA A 136 11.90 0.64 -9.03
N VAL A 137 11.75 0.27 -7.75
CA VAL A 137 12.83 0.41 -6.76
C VAL A 137 14.01 -0.50 -7.09
N HIS A 138 13.73 -1.74 -7.47
CA HIS A 138 14.79 -2.69 -7.85
C HIS A 138 15.53 -2.20 -9.12
N GLU A 139 14.81 -1.71 -10.12
CA GLU A 139 15.43 -1.11 -11.30
C GLU A 139 16.31 0.10 -10.96
N THR A 140 15.81 1.01 -10.12
CA THR A 140 16.56 2.19 -9.67
C THR A 140 17.86 1.79 -8.95
N ILE A 141 17.82 0.83 -8.03
CA ILE A 141 19.03 0.34 -7.35
C ILE A 141 19.99 -0.35 -8.32
N ASN A 142 19.47 -1.12 -9.28
CA ASN A 142 20.30 -1.78 -10.27
C ASN A 142 21.00 -0.76 -11.19
N LEU A 143 20.31 0.32 -11.58
CA LEU A 143 20.91 1.43 -12.33
C LEU A 143 21.99 2.15 -11.50
N ILE A 144 21.71 2.47 -10.26
CA ILE A 144 22.71 3.06 -9.33
C ILE A 144 23.95 2.18 -9.21
N ARG A 145 23.79 0.87 -9.06
CA ARG A 145 24.91 -0.08 -8.96
C ARG A 145 25.70 -0.28 -10.26
N LYS A 146 25.09 0.04 -11.42
CA LYS A 146 25.83 0.07 -12.70
C LYS A 146 26.69 1.31 -12.82
N ILE A 147 26.23 2.45 -12.26
CA ILE A 147 26.91 3.74 -12.34
C ILE A 147 28.01 3.84 -11.27
N PHE A 148 27.71 3.37 -10.06
CA PHE A 148 28.53 3.54 -8.88
C PHE A 148 28.98 2.16 -8.33
N PRO A 149 30.29 1.92 -8.19
CA PRO A 149 30.83 0.65 -7.66
C PRO A 149 30.70 0.61 -6.13
N LEU A 150 29.49 0.34 -5.64
CA LEU A 150 29.14 0.37 -4.23
C LEU A 150 29.39 -0.98 -3.54
N ARG A 151 29.77 -0.91 -2.26
CA ARG A 151 29.78 -2.12 -1.45
C ARG A 151 28.35 -2.62 -1.18
N THR A 152 28.18 -3.93 -1.22
CA THR A 152 26.92 -4.61 -0.90
C THR A 152 27.01 -5.50 0.34
N CYS A 153 28.23 -5.75 0.82
CA CYS A 153 28.50 -6.59 1.99
C CYS A 153 28.00 -5.94 3.29
N LYS A 154 27.72 -6.77 4.30
CA LYS A 154 27.29 -6.34 5.64
C LYS A 154 28.44 -6.15 6.63
N LEU A 155 29.69 -6.22 6.17
CA LEU A 155 30.86 -6.02 7.02
C LEU A 155 30.85 -4.62 7.64
N LEU A 156 31.26 -4.52 8.90
CA LEU A 156 31.56 -3.24 9.52
C LEU A 156 32.97 -2.84 9.06
N ILE A 157 33.05 -1.83 8.20
CA ILE A 157 34.29 -1.35 7.63
C ILE A 157 34.55 0.04 8.23
N GLN A 158 35.67 0.16 8.92
CA GLN A 158 36.18 1.43 9.48
C GLN A 158 37.36 1.91 8.65
N GLU A 159 37.57 3.22 8.63
CA GLU A 159 38.73 3.82 7.95
C GLU A 159 40.04 3.32 8.60
N GLY A 160 40.97 2.84 7.76
CA GLY A 160 42.24 2.25 8.22
C GLY A 160 42.15 0.79 8.67
N GLY A 161 40.96 0.21 8.76
CA GLY A 161 40.78 -1.24 9.02
C GLY A 161 41.11 -2.07 7.78
N LYS A 162 41.92 -3.12 7.93
CA LYS A 162 42.20 -4.05 6.82
C LYS A 162 41.47 -5.38 7.03
N HIS A 163 40.73 -5.80 6.03
CA HIS A 163 40.16 -7.14 5.91
C HIS A 163 40.96 -7.95 4.86
N THR A 164 41.07 -9.23 5.06
CA THR A 164 42.09 -10.08 4.51
C THR A 164 42.03 -10.39 3.01
N ARG A 165 41.07 -10.03 2.23
CA ARG A 165 41.03 -10.11 0.75
C ARG A 165 39.79 -9.37 0.18
N PRO A 166 39.90 -8.70 -0.98
CA PRO A 166 38.74 -8.15 -1.67
C PRO A 166 37.88 -9.30 -2.21
N CYS A 167 36.57 -9.13 -2.14
CA CYS A 167 35.64 -10.09 -2.68
C CYS A 167 35.52 -9.97 -4.21
N LEU A 168 34.83 -10.94 -4.84
CA LEU A 168 34.63 -10.97 -6.29
C LEU A 168 34.13 -9.65 -6.87
N ASN A 169 33.27 -8.91 -6.12
CA ASN A 169 32.74 -7.62 -6.59
C ASN A 169 33.82 -6.57 -6.89
N TYR A 170 34.96 -6.59 -6.23
CA TYR A 170 36.08 -5.75 -6.58
C TYR A 170 36.68 -6.13 -7.93
N HIS A 171 36.98 -7.43 -8.13
CA HIS A 171 37.59 -7.92 -9.36
C HIS A 171 36.73 -7.70 -10.60
N ILE A 172 35.39 -7.75 -10.43
CA ILE A 172 34.43 -7.42 -11.52
C ILE A 172 34.02 -5.94 -11.56
N LYS A 173 34.78 -5.06 -10.88
CA LYS A 173 34.60 -3.58 -10.85
C LYS A 173 33.23 -3.11 -10.35
N LYS A 174 32.54 -3.93 -9.54
CA LYS A 174 31.23 -3.56 -8.91
C LYS A 174 31.36 -2.99 -7.50
N CYS A 175 32.57 -2.96 -6.94
CA CYS A 175 32.86 -2.41 -5.61
C CYS A 175 34.27 -1.81 -5.61
N THR A 176 34.46 -0.71 -4.92
CA THR A 176 35.75 -0.03 -4.76
C THR A 176 36.66 -0.67 -3.70
N ALA A 177 36.23 -1.78 -3.05
CA ALA A 177 36.92 -2.47 -1.97
C ALA A 177 37.39 -1.57 -0.81
N PRO A 178 36.50 -0.81 -0.16
CA PRO A 178 36.86 -0.01 1.01
C PRO A 178 37.36 -0.87 2.18
N CYS A 179 37.08 -2.20 2.16
CA CYS A 179 37.54 -3.15 3.15
C CYS A 179 39.04 -3.39 3.12
N GLU A 180 39.73 -3.04 2.03
CA GLU A 180 41.21 -3.11 1.89
C GLU A 180 41.87 -1.74 1.76
N GLY A 181 41.09 -0.65 1.88
CA GLY A 181 41.63 0.69 1.79
C GLY A 181 41.91 1.16 0.36
N HIS A 182 41.34 0.52 -0.66
CA HIS A 182 41.50 0.95 -2.06
C HIS A 182 40.76 2.26 -2.39
N ILE A 183 39.95 2.78 -1.47
CA ILE A 183 39.29 4.07 -1.54
C ILE A 183 39.25 4.70 -0.15
N SER A 184 39.50 5.98 -0.06
CA SER A 184 39.36 6.74 1.17
C SER A 184 37.90 6.94 1.56
N LYS A 185 37.62 7.18 2.82
CA LYS A 185 36.29 7.54 3.31
C LYS A 185 35.76 8.80 2.63
N ALA A 186 36.63 9.81 2.41
CA ALA A 186 36.24 11.07 1.76
C ALA A 186 35.79 10.85 0.30
N GLU A 187 36.57 10.10 -0.49
CA GLU A 187 36.20 9.79 -1.89
C GLU A 187 34.92 8.95 -1.97
N TYR A 188 34.77 7.98 -1.05
CA TYR A 188 33.55 7.16 -1.02
C TYR A 188 32.31 8.01 -0.66
N ARG A 189 32.46 8.98 0.24
CA ARG A 189 31.39 9.92 0.63
C ARG A 189 30.96 10.80 -0.55
N ILE A 190 31.89 11.29 -1.36
CA ILE A 190 31.55 12.06 -2.58
C ILE A 190 30.63 11.23 -3.49
N MET A 191 30.95 9.96 -3.68
CA MET A 191 30.11 9.05 -4.49
C MET A 191 28.70 8.85 -3.87
N ILE A 192 28.61 8.79 -2.54
CA ILE A 192 27.31 8.68 -1.84
C ILE A 192 26.50 9.98 -1.99
N ASP A 193 27.14 11.15 -1.94
CA ASP A 193 26.49 12.45 -2.13
C ASP A 193 25.95 12.58 -3.55
N GLU A 194 26.71 12.14 -4.56
CA GLU A 194 26.22 12.08 -5.96
C GLU A 194 25.00 11.16 -6.10
N ILE A 195 24.97 10.04 -5.40
CA ILE A 195 23.80 9.13 -5.37
C ILE A 195 22.60 9.80 -4.70
N MET A 196 22.82 10.51 -3.60
CA MET A 196 21.75 11.26 -2.92
C MET A 196 21.17 12.34 -3.82
N ASP A 197 22.01 13.04 -4.58
CA ASP A 197 21.58 14.05 -5.54
C ASP A 197 20.72 13.42 -6.67
N VAL A 198 21.13 12.29 -7.24
CA VAL A 198 20.34 11.55 -8.24
C VAL A 198 19.00 11.12 -7.66
N LEU A 199 18.98 10.54 -6.46
CA LEU A 199 17.75 10.09 -5.80
C LEU A 199 16.82 11.24 -5.37
N SER A 200 17.40 12.42 -5.07
CA SER A 200 16.66 13.66 -4.78
C SER A 200 16.21 14.39 -6.05
N GLY A 201 16.67 13.93 -7.24
CA GLY A 201 16.38 14.55 -8.51
C GLY A 201 17.13 15.85 -8.78
N LYS A 202 18.27 16.07 -8.13
CA LYS A 202 19.25 17.13 -8.43
C LYS A 202 20.28 16.66 -9.46
N ASP A 203 19.80 15.94 -10.47
CA ASP A 203 20.61 15.26 -11.47
C ASP A 203 21.29 16.19 -12.48
N LYS A 204 20.74 17.38 -12.72
CA LYS A 204 21.25 18.32 -13.76
C LYS A 204 22.71 18.72 -13.57
N THR A 205 23.10 19.03 -12.34
CA THR A 205 24.48 19.43 -12.01
C THR A 205 25.44 18.27 -12.21
N LEU A 206 25.05 17.07 -11.81
CA LEU A 206 25.86 15.86 -12.00
C LEU A 206 26.00 15.49 -13.48
N ILE A 207 24.91 15.58 -14.26
CA ILE A 207 24.91 15.34 -15.71
C ILE A 207 25.87 16.32 -16.39
N HIS A 208 25.82 17.61 -16.02
CA HIS A 208 26.74 18.63 -16.59
C HIS A 208 28.20 18.29 -16.31
N LYS A 209 28.54 17.98 -15.07
CA LYS A 209 29.88 17.54 -14.65
C LYS A 209 30.36 16.30 -15.42
N LEU A 210 29.49 15.30 -15.58
CA LEU A 210 29.81 14.07 -16.32
C LEU A 210 30.00 14.35 -17.83
N LYS A 211 29.23 15.29 -18.42
CA LYS A 211 29.41 15.71 -19.80
C LYS A 211 30.75 16.39 -20.02
N GLU A 212 31.19 17.27 -19.11
CA GLU A 212 32.50 17.88 -19.16
C GLU A 212 33.63 16.82 -19.06
N GLN A 213 33.51 15.89 -18.09
CA GLN A 213 34.48 14.81 -17.94
C GLN A 213 34.55 13.90 -19.19
N MET A 214 33.40 13.64 -19.80
CA MET A 214 33.33 12.87 -21.06
C MET A 214 34.06 13.60 -22.18
N GLN A 215 33.89 14.91 -22.34
CA GLN A 215 34.56 15.72 -23.34
C GLN A 215 36.08 15.75 -23.12
N VAL A 216 36.54 15.93 -21.88
CA VAL A 216 37.96 15.93 -21.54
C VAL A 216 38.58 14.55 -21.81
N ALA A 217 37.92 13.46 -21.42
CA ALA A 217 38.41 12.12 -21.73
C ALA A 217 38.47 11.84 -23.25
N SER A 218 37.48 12.33 -24.00
CA SER A 218 37.48 12.21 -25.46
C SER A 218 38.60 13.00 -26.10
N ALA A 219 38.87 14.24 -25.65
CA ALA A 219 39.96 15.07 -26.13
C ALA A 219 41.35 14.44 -25.85
N ASN A 220 41.46 13.70 -24.73
CA ASN A 220 42.68 12.96 -24.38
C ASN A 220 42.77 11.59 -25.06
N LEU A 221 41.90 11.25 -25.99
CA LEU A 221 41.80 9.96 -26.67
C LEU A 221 41.54 8.76 -25.74
N GLU A 222 41.02 9.00 -24.53
CA GLU A 222 40.65 7.99 -23.55
C GLU A 222 39.21 7.48 -23.81
N PHE A 223 38.98 6.85 -24.94
CA PHE A 223 37.64 6.51 -25.45
C PHE A 223 36.84 5.58 -24.53
N GLU A 224 37.49 4.64 -23.84
CA GLU A 224 36.81 3.75 -22.87
C GLU A 224 36.26 4.54 -21.66
N LYS A 225 37.02 5.53 -21.17
CA LYS A 225 36.54 6.41 -20.08
C LYS A 225 35.40 7.30 -20.56
N ALA A 226 35.53 7.88 -21.77
CA ALA A 226 34.46 8.68 -22.37
C ALA A 226 33.17 7.87 -22.54
N ALA A 227 33.25 6.62 -23.01
CA ALA A 227 32.12 5.70 -23.11
C ALA A 227 31.51 5.40 -21.75
N SER A 228 32.32 5.18 -20.70
CA SER A 228 31.84 5.00 -19.34
C SER A 228 31.05 6.20 -18.81
N TYR A 229 31.51 7.45 -19.06
CA TYR A 229 30.79 8.65 -18.69
C TYR A 229 29.48 8.78 -19.46
N ARG A 230 29.46 8.52 -20.77
CA ARG A 230 28.23 8.49 -21.57
C ARG A 230 27.19 7.52 -20.97
N ASP A 231 27.62 6.29 -20.66
CA ASP A 231 26.73 5.27 -20.14
C ASP A 231 26.18 5.65 -18.76
N LYS A 232 26.98 6.35 -17.93
CA LYS A 232 26.52 6.94 -16.66
C LYS A 232 25.47 8.02 -16.89
N ILE A 233 25.69 8.93 -17.83
CA ILE A 233 24.73 9.99 -18.18
C ILE A 233 23.40 9.39 -18.60
N LEU A 234 23.41 8.43 -19.55
CA LEU A 234 22.20 7.75 -20.01
C LEU A 234 21.43 7.08 -18.87
N ALA A 235 22.13 6.42 -17.97
CA ALA A 235 21.48 5.76 -16.82
C ALA A 235 20.86 6.77 -15.84
N ILE A 236 21.51 7.92 -15.62
CA ILE A 236 20.95 9.00 -14.78
C ILE A 236 19.74 9.63 -15.46
N GLU A 237 19.78 9.89 -16.77
CA GLU A 237 18.66 10.43 -17.55
C GLU A 237 17.45 9.49 -17.48
N VAL A 238 17.62 8.17 -17.57
CA VAL A 238 16.55 7.18 -17.40
C VAL A 238 15.91 7.24 -15.99
N ILE A 239 16.71 7.47 -14.96
CA ILE A 239 16.18 7.64 -13.60
C ILE A 239 15.38 8.96 -13.51
N ALA A 240 15.90 10.03 -14.11
CA ALA A 240 15.30 11.36 -14.08
C ALA A 240 14.00 11.44 -14.89
N GLU A 241 13.92 10.80 -16.06
CA GLU A 241 12.69 10.77 -16.90
C GLU A 241 11.50 10.12 -16.19
N LYS A 242 11.76 9.11 -15.37
CA LYS A 242 10.70 8.45 -14.55
C LYS A 242 10.13 9.37 -13.47
N GLN A 243 10.76 10.52 -13.21
CA GLN A 243 10.36 11.49 -12.19
C GLN A 243 9.81 12.76 -12.88
N LYS A 244 8.48 12.81 -13.14
CA LYS A 244 7.86 14.06 -13.65
C LYS A 244 8.03 15.19 -12.66
N VAL A 245 8.63 16.29 -13.09
CA VAL A 245 8.87 17.49 -12.28
C VAL A 245 7.61 18.35 -12.24
N PHE A 246 7.12 18.63 -11.03
CA PHE A 246 6.18 19.73 -10.80
C PHE A 246 6.94 20.87 -10.11
N LYS A 247 6.63 22.12 -10.47
CA LYS A 247 7.16 23.31 -9.79
C LYS A 247 6.52 23.42 -8.39
N SER A 248 6.86 22.54 -7.48
CA SER A 248 6.41 22.59 -6.09
C SER A 248 7.52 23.12 -5.20
N GLN A 249 7.16 23.83 -4.12
CA GLN A 249 8.10 24.23 -3.07
C GLN A 249 8.75 22.99 -2.45
N GLU A 250 9.99 23.13 -1.98
CA GLU A 250 10.74 22.05 -1.30
C GLU A 250 9.94 21.45 -0.15
N GLY A 251 9.75 20.13 -0.18
CA GLY A 251 9.12 19.38 0.90
C GLY A 251 8.36 18.12 0.47
N ASP A 252 8.06 17.30 1.47
CA ASP A 252 7.27 16.07 1.29
C ASP A 252 5.76 16.43 1.31
N GLU A 253 5.05 16.14 0.25
CA GLU A 253 3.63 16.40 0.07
C GLU A 253 2.93 15.15 -0.48
N ASP A 254 1.73 14.84 0.00
CA ASP A 254 0.86 13.80 -0.55
C ASP A 254 -0.46 14.42 -1.02
N PHE A 255 -0.91 14.01 -2.19
CA PHE A 255 -2.20 14.42 -2.77
C PHE A 255 -3.13 13.22 -2.79
N ILE A 256 -4.24 13.32 -2.09
CA ILE A 256 -5.23 12.25 -1.94
C ILE A 256 -6.54 12.77 -2.51
N ASN A 257 -7.08 12.05 -3.48
CA ASN A 257 -8.40 12.33 -4.02
C ASN A 257 -9.14 11.04 -4.33
N LEU A 258 -10.44 11.13 -4.48
CA LEU A 258 -11.30 10.01 -4.77
C LEU A 258 -12.18 10.28 -6.00
N TYR A 259 -12.59 9.21 -6.63
CA TYR A 259 -13.68 9.19 -7.59
C TYR A 259 -14.63 8.03 -7.24
N LYS A 260 -15.92 8.33 -7.28
CA LYS A 260 -16.98 7.44 -6.88
C LYS A 260 -17.96 7.28 -8.05
N ASP A 261 -18.42 6.08 -8.31
CA ASP A 261 -19.54 5.81 -9.20
C ASP A 261 -20.77 5.29 -8.42
N GLU A 262 -21.70 4.64 -9.07
CA GLU A 262 -22.94 4.14 -8.48
C GLU A 262 -22.73 3.00 -7.46
N THR A 263 -21.59 2.32 -7.47
CA THR A 263 -21.33 1.15 -6.60
C THR A 263 -20.05 1.26 -5.80
N ASP A 264 -18.96 1.72 -6.40
CA ASP A 264 -17.62 1.62 -5.86
C ASP A 264 -16.90 2.98 -5.83
N CYS A 265 -15.84 3.06 -5.06
CA CYS A 265 -14.95 4.22 -4.98
C CYS A 265 -13.50 3.80 -5.23
N CYS A 266 -12.77 4.63 -5.96
CA CYS A 266 -11.32 4.55 -6.06
C CYS A 266 -10.70 5.76 -5.38
N ILE A 267 -9.84 5.53 -4.39
CA ILE A 267 -8.98 6.57 -3.82
C ILE A 267 -7.64 6.49 -4.52
N GLN A 268 -7.14 7.65 -4.97
CA GLN A 268 -5.82 7.78 -5.57
C GLN A 268 -4.93 8.65 -4.68
N VAL A 269 -3.68 8.21 -4.48
CA VAL A 269 -2.65 8.96 -3.77
C VAL A 269 -1.48 9.22 -4.70
N PHE A 270 -1.02 10.48 -4.76
CA PHE A 270 0.23 10.85 -5.40
C PHE A 270 1.21 11.32 -4.35
N PHE A 271 2.42 10.74 -4.37
CA PHE A 271 3.50 11.08 -3.47
C PHE A 271 4.45 12.08 -4.14
N LEU A 272 4.50 13.30 -3.62
CA LEU A 272 5.48 14.29 -4.04
C LEU A 272 6.60 14.39 -3.00
N ARG A 273 7.85 14.35 -3.47
CA ARG A 273 9.05 14.54 -2.68
C ARG A 273 9.95 15.50 -3.42
N ASP A 274 10.33 16.58 -2.74
CA ASP A 274 11.16 17.66 -3.32
C ASP A 274 10.64 18.14 -4.70
N GLY A 275 9.31 18.33 -4.81
CA GLY A 275 8.65 18.79 -6.03
C GLY A 275 8.50 17.78 -7.15
N LYS A 276 8.85 16.51 -6.94
CA LYS A 276 8.73 15.43 -7.94
C LYS A 276 7.73 14.37 -7.51
N ILE A 277 6.93 13.84 -8.44
CA ILE A 277 6.08 12.69 -8.19
C ILE A 277 6.99 11.46 -8.10
N THR A 278 7.17 10.94 -6.88
CA THR A 278 7.96 9.71 -6.64
C THR A 278 7.13 8.45 -6.81
N GLY A 279 5.81 8.57 -6.82
CA GLY A 279 4.93 7.44 -7.03
C GLY A 279 3.45 7.80 -6.93
N ARG A 280 2.63 6.84 -7.33
CA ARG A 280 1.17 6.90 -7.21
C ARG A 280 0.64 5.56 -6.73
N GLU A 281 -0.43 5.58 -5.95
CA GLU A 281 -1.09 4.38 -5.45
C GLU A 281 -2.60 4.55 -5.53
N HIS A 282 -3.33 3.44 -5.67
CA HIS A 282 -4.78 3.46 -5.69
C HIS A 282 -5.35 2.39 -4.76
N PHE A 283 -6.53 2.67 -4.23
CA PHE A 283 -7.26 1.79 -3.31
C PHE A 283 -8.70 1.70 -3.76
N MET A 284 -9.17 0.47 -3.97
CA MET A 284 -10.53 0.20 -4.38
C MET A 284 -11.39 -0.08 -3.15
N ILE A 285 -12.48 0.65 -3.01
CA ILE A 285 -13.46 0.49 -1.94
C ILE A 285 -14.77 0.07 -2.58
N LYS A 286 -15.19 -1.17 -2.32
CA LYS A 286 -16.42 -1.74 -2.85
C LYS A 286 -17.62 -1.30 -2.03
N ASN A 287 -18.79 -1.21 -2.69
CA ASN A 287 -20.08 -0.88 -2.06
C ASN A 287 -20.06 0.42 -1.25
N SER A 288 -19.34 1.43 -1.73
CA SER A 288 -19.12 2.72 -1.04
C SER A 288 -19.91 3.89 -1.65
N ALA A 289 -20.75 3.64 -2.64
CA ALA A 289 -21.50 4.68 -3.34
C ALA A 289 -22.29 5.61 -2.42
N TYR A 290 -22.79 5.08 -1.32
CA TYR A 290 -23.68 5.75 -0.39
C TYR A 290 -22.98 6.35 0.85
N GLU A 291 -21.65 6.19 0.95
CA GLU A 291 -20.88 6.84 2.02
C GLU A 291 -20.54 8.28 1.64
N GLU A 292 -20.53 9.18 2.61
CA GLU A 292 -20.06 10.56 2.41
C GLU A 292 -18.57 10.57 2.10
N ASP A 293 -18.17 11.41 1.16
CA ASP A 293 -16.76 11.49 0.71
C ASP A 293 -15.82 11.83 1.87
N GLU A 294 -16.27 12.63 2.83
CA GLU A 294 -15.53 12.99 4.04
C GLU A 294 -15.24 11.79 4.94
N ILE A 295 -16.24 10.92 5.13
CA ILE A 295 -16.09 9.71 5.92
C ILE A 295 -15.07 8.78 5.24
N ILE A 296 -15.17 8.64 3.92
CA ILE A 296 -14.25 7.82 3.13
C ILE A 296 -12.81 8.34 3.28
N ILE A 297 -12.59 9.63 3.10
CA ILE A 297 -11.27 10.26 3.19
C ILE A 297 -10.71 10.19 4.61
N SER A 298 -11.52 10.47 5.63
CA SER A 298 -11.09 10.42 7.03
C SER A 298 -10.67 9.00 7.45
N GLN A 299 -11.49 7.98 7.13
CA GLN A 299 -11.17 6.58 7.40
C GLN A 299 -9.97 6.10 6.60
N PHE A 300 -9.84 6.55 5.34
CA PHE A 300 -8.67 6.24 4.53
C PHE A 300 -7.39 6.81 5.15
N ILE A 301 -7.36 8.10 5.49
CA ILE A 301 -6.17 8.77 6.06
C ILE A 301 -5.73 8.09 7.34
N THR A 302 -6.66 7.80 8.25
CA THR A 302 -6.34 7.16 9.53
C THR A 302 -5.85 5.73 9.37
N SER A 303 -6.45 4.97 8.48
CA SER A 303 -6.01 3.59 8.20
C SER A 303 -4.67 3.57 7.47
N PHE A 304 -4.52 4.37 6.42
CA PHE A 304 -3.33 4.44 5.58
C PHE A 304 -2.10 4.92 6.35
N TYR A 305 -2.17 6.08 7.00
CA TYR A 305 -1.05 6.59 7.79
C TYR A 305 -0.90 5.87 9.14
N GLY A 306 -1.96 5.23 9.65
CA GLY A 306 -1.87 4.32 10.79
C GLY A 306 -0.87 3.17 10.56
N GLY A 307 -0.86 2.61 9.35
CA GLY A 307 0.05 1.55 8.90
C GLY A 307 1.36 2.04 8.27
N THR A 308 1.40 3.30 7.79
CA THR A 308 2.56 3.84 7.06
C THR A 308 3.58 4.45 8.02
N PRO A 309 4.89 4.11 7.91
CA PRO A 309 5.91 4.59 8.84
C PRO A 309 6.35 6.05 8.60
N LYS A 310 6.09 6.62 7.42
CA LYS A 310 6.49 7.98 7.06
C LYS A 310 5.26 8.82 6.72
N VAL A 311 5.05 9.92 7.46
CA VAL A 311 4.00 10.91 7.22
C VAL A 311 4.64 12.17 6.59
N PRO A 312 4.09 12.74 5.49
CA PRO A 312 4.61 13.95 4.85
C PRO A 312 4.38 15.19 5.71
N LYS A 313 4.95 16.33 5.30
CA LYS A 313 4.72 17.61 5.96
C LYS A 313 3.33 18.16 5.64
N THR A 314 2.83 17.91 4.43
CA THR A 314 1.52 18.39 3.99
C THR A 314 0.77 17.27 3.29
N VAL A 315 -0.52 17.13 3.60
CA VAL A 315 -1.46 16.24 2.93
C VAL A 315 -2.56 17.11 2.31
N TYR A 316 -2.75 16.99 1.02
CA TYR A 316 -3.82 17.65 0.29
C TYR A 316 -4.99 16.68 0.08
N ILE A 317 -6.21 17.15 0.41
CA ILE A 317 -7.44 16.37 0.32
C ILE A 317 -8.54 17.16 -0.41
N PRO A 318 -9.57 16.50 -0.98
CA PRO A 318 -10.62 17.20 -1.75
C PRO A 318 -11.61 17.94 -0.88
N ILE A 319 -11.85 17.48 0.34
CA ILE A 319 -12.91 17.96 1.24
C ILE A 319 -12.36 17.92 2.68
N GLY A 320 -12.78 18.83 3.53
CA GLY A 320 -12.29 18.83 4.90
C GLY A 320 -13.13 19.68 5.87
N GLU A 321 -14.11 19.06 6.51
CA GLU A 321 -14.76 19.62 7.70
C GLU A 321 -14.00 19.27 8.99
N GLU A 322 -13.34 18.11 9.05
CA GLU A 322 -12.60 17.59 10.23
C GLU A 322 -11.07 17.72 10.09
N ASN A 323 -10.57 18.68 9.32
CA ASN A 323 -9.12 18.82 9.05
C ASN A 323 -8.28 18.94 10.32
N ASP A 324 -8.78 19.62 11.35
CA ASP A 324 -8.05 19.84 12.60
C ASP A 324 -7.76 18.51 13.34
N VAL A 325 -8.72 17.58 13.36
CA VAL A 325 -8.56 16.28 14.01
C VAL A 325 -7.56 15.41 13.25
N LEU A 326 -7.64 15.43 11.91
CA LEU A 326 -6.70 14.72 11.04
C LEU A 326 -5.29 15.32 11.14
N GLU A 327 -5.15 16.65 11.21
CA GLU A 327 -3.86 17.33 11.44
C GLU A 327 -3.23 16.92 12.77
N GLN A 328 -4.02 16.87 13.82
CA GLN A 328 -3.55 16.44 15.15
C GLN A 328 -3.08 14.98 15.11
N PHE A 329 -3.88 14.07 14.56
CA PHE A 329 -3.51 12.67 14.39
C PHE A 329 -2.20 12.50 13.63
N LEU A 330 -2.08 13.14 12.45
CA LEU A 330 -0.88 13.04 11.62
C LEU A 330 0.35 13.71 12.28
N THR A 331 0.14 14.81 13.03
CA THR A 331 1.19 15.51 13.77
C THR A 331 1.76 14.63 14.89
N VAL A 332 0.91 13.96 15.66
CA VAL A 332 1.33 13.00 16.69
C VAL A 332 2.09 11.83 16.04
N LYS A 333 1.56 11.28 14.96
CA LYS A 333 2.19 10.16 14.24
C LYS A 333 3.57 10.52 13.67
N ARG A 334 3.71 11.73 13.11
CA ARG A 334 4.96 12.22 12.54
C ARG A 334 5.95 12.64 13.63
N GLY A 335 5.45 13.14 14.78
CA GLY A 335 6.24 13.79 15.84
C GLY A 335 6.73 15.20 15.48
N SER A 336 6.07 15.84 14.49
CA SER A 336 6.27 17.24 14.10
C SER A 336 5.05 17.71 13.29
N LYS A 337 4.81 19.04 13.24
CA LYS A 337 3.60 19.62 12.62
C LYS A 337 3.37 19.10 11.19
N VAL A 338 2.15 18.63 10.95
CA VAL A 338 1.62 18.25 9.65
C VAL A 338 0.49 19.22 9.32
N TYR A 339 0.31 19.53 8.05
CA TYR A 339 -0.78 20.36 7.55
C TYR A 339 -1.71 19.51 6.66
N VAL A 340 -3.02 19.57 6.92
CA VAL A 340 -4.04 18.99 6.06
C VAL A 340 -4.77 20.14 5.36
N LYS A 341 -4.72 20.17 4.01
CA LYS A 341 -5.19 21.33 3.23
C LYS A 341 -6.12 20.92 2.10
N VAL A 342 -7.12 21.77 1.84
CA VAL A 342 -7.98 21.67 0.66
C VAL A 342 -7.56 22.77 -0.33
N PRO A 343 -6.95 22.42 -1.49
CA PRO A 343 -6.52 23.42 -2.47
C PRO A 343 -7.70 24.01 -3.22
N ILE A 344 -7.82 25.34 -3.21
CA ILE A 344 -8.92 26.05 -3.85
C ILE A 344 -8.52 26.57 -5.25
N LYS A 345 -7.24 26.90 -5.47
CA LYS A 345 -6.73 27.52 -6.71
C LYS A 345 -5.28 27.18 -6.99
N GLY A 346 -4.83 27.42 -8.23
CA GLY A 346 -3.46 27.28 -8.69
C GLY A 346 -3.03 25.82 -8.88
N GLU A 347 -1.71 25.61 -9.05
CA GLU A 347 -1.09 24.31 -9.38
C GLU A 347 -1.50 23.15 -8.44
N LYS A 348 -1.76 23.45 -7.17
CA LYS A 348 -2.19 22.42 -6.20
C LYS A 348 -3.61 21.93 -6.49
N LYS A 349 -4.51 22.81 -6.96
CA LYS A 349 -5.84 22.41 -7.40
C LYS A 349 -5.78 21.60 -8.68
N GLU A 350 -4.95 22.00 -9.63
CA GLU A 350 -4.74 21.23 -10.87
C GLU A 350 -4.21 19.84 -10.58
N MET A 351 -3.29 19.71 -9.61
CA MET A 351 -2.81 18.42 -9.14
C MET A 351 -3.95 17.58 -8.53
N MET A 352 -4.82 18.17 -7.72
CA MET A 352 -5.98 17.46 -7.15
C MET A 352 -6.93 16.95 -8.25
N GLU A 353 -7.16 17.74 -9.30
CA GLU A 353 -7.95 17.30 -10.46
C GLU A 353 -7.25 16.17 -11.22
N LEU A 354 -5.94 16.26 -11.40
CA LEU A 354 -5.15 15.17 -12.01
C LEU A 354 -5.28 13.87 -11.20
N VAL A 355 -5.21 13.94 -9.87
CA VAL A 355 -5.37 12.78 -8.98
C VAL A 355 -6.79 12.20 -9.12
N LYS A 356 -7.82 13.05 -9.16
CA LYS A 356 -9.22 12.63 -9.36
C LYS A 356 -9.44 11.93 -10.70
N ASN A 357 -8.89 12.50 -11.78
CA ASN A 357 -9.01 11.91 -13.11
C ASN A 357 -8.29 10.54 -13.21
N ASN A 358 -7.16 10.38 -12.50
CA ASN A 358 -6.50 9.10 -12.39
C ASN A 358 -7.32 8.09 -11.55
N ALA A 359 -7.98 8.52 -10.48
CA ALA A 359 -8.89 7.68 -9.72
C ALA A 359 -10.05 7.18 -10.60
N LYS A 360 -10.65 8.07 -11.41
CA LYS A 360 -11.71 7.75 -12.37
C LYS A 360 -11.26 6.69 -13.37
N ALA A 361 -10.16 6.96 -14.09
CA ALA A 361 -9.63 6.05 -15.09
C ALA A 361 -9.27 4.67 -14.48
N THR A 362 -8.76 4.65 -13.25
CA THR A 362 -8.43 3.41 -12.54
C THR A 362 -9.69 2.61 -12.19
N LEU A 363 -10.76 3.27 -11.74
CA LEU A 363 -12.03 2.62 -11.44
C LEU A 363 -12.67 2.02 -12.69
N GLU A 364 -12.67 2.77 -13.81
CA GLU A 364 -13.19 2.30 -15.09
C GLU A 364 -12.42 1.07 -15.58
N GLN A 365 -11.08 1.12 -15.59
CA GLN A 365 -10.24 -0.02 -15.97
C GLN A 365 -10.45 -1.25 -15.08
N PHE A 366 -10.65 -1.04 -13.78
CA PHE A 366 -10.93 -2.13 -12.84
C PHE A 366 -12.27 -2.82 -13.16
N LYS A 367 -13.31 -2.04 -13.45
CA LYS A 367 -14.63 -2.58 -13.85
C LYS A 367 -14.57 -3.32 -15.18
N ASP A 368 -13.90 -2.75 -16.18
CA ASP A 368 -13.71 -3.38 -17.48
C ASP A 368 -12.99 -4.74 -17.33
N LYS A 369 -11.98 -4.80 -16.47
CA LYS A 369 -11.28 -6.05 -16.16
C LYS A 369 -12.20 -7.09 -15.54
N ILE A 370 -13.00 -6.70 -14.54
CA ILE A 370 -13.95 -7.61 -13.88
C ILE A 370 -15.00 -8.11 -14.88
N MET A 371 -15.53 -7.23 -15.74
CA MET A 371 -16.52 -7.61 -16.75
C MET A 371 -15.92 -8.61 -17.75
N LYS A 372 -14.71 -8.35 -18.27
CA LYS A 372 -14.01 -9.27 -19.16
C LYS A 372 -13.73 -10.62 -18.50
N GLU A 373 -13.24 -10.62 -17.24
CA GLU A 373 -13.02 -11.86 -16.50
C GLU A 373 -14.33 -12.65 -16.31
N SER A 374 -15.42 -11.97 -16.00
CA SER A 374 -16.74 -12.61 -15.85
C SER A 374 -17.24 -13.21 -17.16
N GLU A 375 -17.05 -12.50 -18.28
CA GLU A 375 -17.44 -13.00 -19.61
C GLU A 375 -16.59 -14.20 -20.03
N ILE A 376 -15.26 -14.15 -19.83
CA ILE A 376 -14.38 -15.30 -20.08
C ILE A 376 -14.80 -16.50 -19.26
N ASN A 377 -15.06 -16.33 -17.95
CA ASN A 377 -15.49 -17.41 -17.09
C ASN A 377 -16.81 -18.02 -17.58
N ARG A 378 -17.77 -17.17 -18.00
CA ARG A 378 -19.05 -17.63 -18.56
C ARG A 378 -18.87 -18.47 -19.84
N ILE A 379 -17.96 -18.01 -20.73
CA ILE A 379 -17.63 -18.77 -21.96
C ILE A 379 -17.03 -20.13 -21.59
N CYS A 380 -16.02 -20.16 -20.71
CA CYS A 380 -15.39 -21.41 -20.27
C CYS A 380 -16.40 -22.39 -19.62
N LEU A 381 -17.32 -21.87 -18.79
CA LEU A 381 -18.33 -22.72 -18.15
C LEU A 381 -19.35 -23.26 -19.15
N ASN A 382 -19.73 -22.50 -20.18
CA ASN A 382 -20.57 -22.98 -21.29
C ASN A 382 -19.85 -24.09 -22.08
N GLU A 383 -18.56 -23.90 -22.40
CA GLU A 383 -17.76 -24.93 -23.07
C GLU A 383 -17.67 -26.21 -22.24
N ILE A 384 -17.50 -26.11 -20.91
CA ILE A 384 -17.52 -27.27 -20.00
C ILE A 384 -18.90 -27.96 -20.04
N GLN A 385 -19.99 -27.20 -20.02
CA GLN A 385 -21.35 -27.75 -20.12
C GLN A 385 -21.55 -28.56 -21.40
N GLU A 386 -21.14 -27.99 -22.52
CA GLU A 386 -21.25 -28.61 -23.84
C GLU A 386 -20.38 -29.88 -23.95
N LEU A 387 -19.11 -29.78 -23.58
CA LEU A 387 -18.13 -30.88 -23.66
C LEU A 387 -18.51 -32.08 -22.79
N LEU A 388 -19.11 -31.83 -21.63
CA LEU A 388 -19.52 -32.89 -20.69
C LEU A 388 -20.98 -33.29 -20.83
N GLY A 389 -21.75 -32.63 -21.71
CA GLY A 389 -23.16 -32.89 -21.91
C GLY A 389 -24.03 -32.65 -20.67
N LEU A 390 -23.69 -31.62 -19.87
CA LEU A 390 -24.40 -31.34 -18.63
C LEU A 390 -25.79 -30.74 -18.92
N GLU A 391 -26.80 -31.23 -18.24
CA GLU A 391 -28.19 -30.74 -18.39
C GLU A 391 -28.38 -29.32 -17.88
N SER A 392 -27.56 -28.89 -16.88
CA SER A 392 -27.61 -27.55 -16.27
C SER A 392 -26.26 -26.88 -16.32
N PHE A 393 -26.29 -25.53 -16.29
CA PHE A 393 -25.08 -24.72 -16.24
C PHE A 393 -24.27 -24.99 -14.95
N PRO A 394 -22.96 -25.25 -15.05
CA PRO A 394 -22.13 -25.64 -13.90
C PRO A 394 -21.72 -24.43 -13.03
N HIS A 395 -22.65 -23.96 -12.21
CA HIS A 395 -22.39 -22.85 -11.26
C HIS A 395 -21.33 -23.18 -10.21
N ARG A 396 -21.24 -24.47 -9.84
CA ARG A 396 -20.30 -24.94 -8.82
C ARG A 396 -19.53 -26.13 -9.36
N ILE A 397 -18.20 -26.02 -9.28
CA ILE A 397 -17.27 -27.09 -9.65
C ILE A 397 -16.40 -27.38 -8.43
N GLU A 398 -16.30 -28.66 -8.07
CA GLU A 398 -15.44 -29.13 -7.00
C GLU A 398 -14.38 -30.07 -7.58
N ALA A 399 -13.15 -29.90 -7.13
CA ALA A 399 -12.07 -30.83 -7.46
C ALA A 399 -11.44 -31.38 -6.19
N TYR A 400 -11.21 -32.67 -6.20
CA TYR A 400 -10.68 -33.41 -5.08
C TYR A 400 -9.30 -33.97 -5.46
N ASP A 401 -8.34 -33.81 -4.57
CA ASP A 401 -7.01 -34.39 -4.68
C ASP A 401 -6.72 -35.22 -3.44
N ILE A 402 -6.21 -36.42 -3.62
CA ILE A 402 -5.90 -37.34 -2.54
C ILE A 402 -4.40 -37.62 -2.54
N SER A 403 -3.81 -37.41 -1.39
CA SER A 403 -2.37 -37.64 -1.19
C SER A 403 -2.16 -38.59 -0.01
N ASN A 404 -1.25 -39.56 -0.18
CA ASN A 404 -0.83 -40.44 0.88
C ASN A 404 0.71 -40.57 0.91
N ILE A 405 1.26 -40.92 2.07
CA ILE A 405 2.68 -41.24 2.22
C ILE A 405 2.82 -42.76 2.29
N GLN A 406 3.06 -43.40 1.14
CA GLN A 406 3.23 -44.86 1.05
C GLN A 406 2.09 -45.67 1.69
N GLY A 407 0.85 -45.18 1.54
CA GLY A 407 -0.34 -45.85 2.10
C GLY A 407 -0.64 -45.53 3.58
N VAL A 408 0.10 -44.59 4.17
CA VAL A 408 -0.11 -44.12 5.55
C VAL A 408 -0.50 -42.65 5.51
N ASP A 409 -1.32 -42.20 6.49
CA ASP A 409 -1.77 -40.81 6.64
C ASP A 409 -2.43 -40.21 5.39
N SER A 410 -3.40 -40.93 4.82
CA SER A 410 -4.14 -40.46 3.67
C SER A 410 -4.95 -39.18 3.99
N VAL A 411 -4.74 -38.15 3.16
CA VAL A 411 -5.44 -36.86 3.27
C VAL A 411 -6.10 -36.50 1.94
N GLY A 412 -7.30 -35.92 2.01
CA GLY A 412 -7.99 -35.37 0.86
C GLY A 412 -8.02 -33.84 0.94
N SER A 413 -7.87 -33.18 -0.19
CA SER A 413 -8.12 -31.75 -0.33
C SER A 413 -9.26 -31.51 -1.32
N MET A 414 -10.13 -30.56 -0.99
CA MET A 414 -11.22 -30.12 -1.86
C MET A 414 -11.03 -28.65 -2.19
N ILE A 415 -10.99 -28.34 -3.45
CA ILE A 415 -11.04 -26.96 -3.96
C ILE A 415 -12.40 -26.73 -4.61
N VAL A 416 -12.90 -25.52 -4.50
CA VAL A 416 -14.23 -25.14 -4.97
C VAL A 416 -14.13 -23.93 -5.87
N PHE A 417 -14.79 -24.01 -7.03
CA PHE A 417 -15.03 -22.86 -7.90
C PHE A 417 -16.52 -22.58 -7.94
N GLU A 418 -16.90 -21.32 -7.88
CA GLU A 418 -18.27 -20.83 -8.03
C GLU A 418 -18.29 -19.77 -9.13
N ASP A 419 -19.14 -19.97 -10.16
CA ASP A 419 -19.21 -19.14 -11.36
C ASP A 419 -17.81 -18.88 -12.00
N GLY A 420 -16.99 -19.94 -12.06
CA GLY A 420 -15.63 -19.91 -12.64
C GLY A 420 -14.57 -19.22 -11.75
N LYS A 421 -14.90 -18.84 -10.51
CA LYS A 421 -13.95 -18.22 -9.57
C LYS A 421 -13.67 -19.11 -8.37
N ALA A 422 -12.42 -19.15 -7.95
CA ALA A 422 -12.01 -19.88 -6.76
C ALA A 422 -12.73 -19.36 -5.50
N LYS A 423 -13.45 -20.23 -4.79
CA LYS A 423 -14.17 -19.94 -3.55
C LYS A 423 -13.39 -20.50 -2.35
N ASN A 424 -12.35 -19.82 -1.96
CA ASN A 424 -11.41 -20.29 -0.92
C ASN A 424 -12.07 -20.54 0.45
N SER A 425 -13.20 -19.89 0.76
CA SER A 425 -13.98 -20.13 1.98
C SER A 425 -14.54 -21.57 2.07
N ASP A 426 -14.76 -22.18 0.92
CA ASP A 426 -15.36 -23.51 0.82
C ASP A 426 -14.31 -24.61 0.64
N TYR A 427 -13.01 -24.26 0.58
CA TYR A 427 -11.93 -25.24 0.55
C TYR A 427 -11.92 -26.07 1.83
N ARG A 428 -11.74 -27.40 1.69
CA ARG A 428 -11.73 -28.33 2.81
C ARG A 428 -10.51 -29.23 2.74
N ARG A 429 -10.09 -29.69 3.91
CA ARG A 429 -9.09 -30.75 4.08
C ARG A 429 -9.71 -31.87 4.89
N PHE A 430 -9.57 -33.08 4.40
CA PHE A 430 -10.13 -34.26 5.01
C PHE A 430 -9.00 -35.21 5.44
N ARG A 431 -9.08 -35.73 6.65
CA ARG A 431 -8.25 -36.85 7.06
C ARG A 431 -9.02 -38.13 6.84
N ILE A 432 -8.53 -39.00 5.94
CA ILE A 432 -9.19 -40.26 5.59
C ILE A 432 -8.80 -41.31 6.61
N LYS A 433 -9.80 -41.91 7.28
CA LYS A 433 -9.61 -42.87 8.41
C LYS A 433 -9.99 -44.31 8.03
N THR A 434 -10.71 -44.51 6.95
CA THR A 434 -11.44 -45.74 6.62
C THR A 434 -10.71 -46.66 5.65
N VAL A 435 -9.78 -46.16 4.86
CA VAL A 435 -9.00 -46.93 3.89
C VAL A 435 -7.59 -47.12 4.38
N LYS A 436 -7.12 -48.38 4.42
CA LYS A 436 -5.82 -48.76 4.97
C LYS A 436 -4.74 -49.00 3.92
N ASN A 437 -5.06 -48.96 2.62
CA ASN A 437 -4.12 -49.18 1.52
C ASN A 437 -4.07 -48.02 0.56
N ALA A 438 -2.97 -47.89 -0.21
CA ALA A 438 -2.82 -46.90 -1.26
C ALA A 438 -3.72 -47.29 -2.46
N ASN A 439 -5.01 -46.93 -2.38
CA ASN A 439 -5.97 -47.11 -3.46
C ASN A 439 -6.76 -45.80 -3.63
N ASP A 440 -6.27 -44.98 -4.57
CA ASP A 440 -6.83 -43.65 -4.81
C ASP A 440 -8.29 -43.68 -5.26
N TYR A 441 -8.76 -44.78 -5.89
CA TYR A 441 -10.16 -44.96 -6.29
C TYR A 441 -11.08 -45.21 -5.09
N ASP A 442 -10.71 -46.11 -4.20
CA ASP A 442 -11.51 -46.39 -3.00
C ASP A 442 -11.50 -45.16 -2.04
N LEU A 443 -10.41 -44.40 -2.04
CA LEU A 443 -10.27 -43.19 -1.25
C LEU A 443 -11.18 -42.06 -1.78
N SER A 444 -11.39 -41.96 -3.09
CA SER A 444 -12.26 -40.95 -3.74
C SER A 444 -13.74 -41.29 -3.64
N LEU A 445 -14.12 -42.57 -3.70
CA LEU A 445 -15.52 -43.03 -3.71
C LEU A 445 -16.23 -42.96 -2.35
N ILE A 446 -15.48 -42.93 -1.23
CA ILE A 446 -16.08 -42.92 0.11
C ILE A 446 -16.77 -41.58 0.44
N HIS A 447 -16.51 -40.51 -0.29
CA HIS A 447 -17.07 -39.19 -0.05
C HIS A 447 -18.07 -38.71 -1.11
N ILE A 448 -18.36 -39.54 -2.09
CA ILE A 448 -19.40 -39.34 -3.07
C ILE A 448 -20.63 -40.15 -2.69
#